data_5788e661bf51c780974892844859a1f2
#
_entry.id   5788e661bf51c780974892844859a1f2
#
_cell.length_a   1.000
_cell.length_b   1.000
_cell.length_c   1.000
_cell.angle_alpha   90.00
_cell.angle_beta   90.00
_cell.angle_gamma   90.00
#
_symmetry.space_group_name_H-M   'P 1'
#
loop_
_entity.id
_entity.type
_entity.pdbx_description
1 polymer ?
#
loop_
_entity_poly.entity_id
_entity_poly.type
_entity_poly.pdbx_seq_one_letter_code
_entity_poly.pdbx_strand_id
1 'polypeptide(L)'
;MTPTPADRAAFLAEVAALIATEAALDEESPEAASPGLSELVAPSKTTVRRVKSEDDPFTKLALAEAAAIAANEPPNEDAGELARSLLDMMLSNPNAGQPQERALAADALLKLVPRIPLKSLITIVDRLSIMDAPPHLLVSKLIHDPRIEVAGPLLELCNQISDQVLGKVIATGQVSLLRLIARRRTISAALSDQLIECDDPSVILTLIRNSGATFSHHAFPRLADHASRNRSALAPLATRPDLPAPIAFELFWFVPAELRRYLLSRFLTDSEMLTKILKITHAMEGGEQGMETRFADREQIETFVTLLNDGKLPEATDILAEIAAIQLDNAARIISDGNGEPLTIAFKAIGTNRVRFGEIVEILKASDFGIIAAERGTADLQNIFDSMSFNKARVLLTYWDWAVLKSGPYAPAN
;
A
#
# COMPACT_ATOMS: atom_id res chain seq x y z
N MET A 1 -9.96 -37.00 10.13
CA MET A 1 -10.72 -36.06 10.96
C MET A 1 -10.55 -34.69 10.40
N THR A 2 -11.59 -34.08 9.86
CA THR A 2 -11.54 -32.69 9.41
C THR A 2 -11.29 -31.79 10.62
N PRO A 3 -10.34 -30.84 10.59
CA PRO A 3 -10.07 -29.91 11.67
C PRO A 3 -11.34 -29.13 12.01
N THR A 4 -11.62 -28.98 13.30
CA THR A 4 -12.81 -28.25 13.76
C THR A 4 -12.70 -26.76 13.41
N PRO A 5 -13.80 -26.01 13.32
CA PRO A 5 -13.78 -24.56 13.13
C PRO A 5 -12.92 -23.83 14.18
N ALA A 6 -12.83 -24.36 15.40
CA ALA A 6 -11.98 -23.81 16.47
C ALA A 6 -10.48 -24.00 16.18
N ASP A 7 -10.07 -25.17 15.66
CA ASP A 7 -8.67 -25.44 15.30
C ASP A 7 -8.20 -24.52 14.15
N ARG A 8 -9.11 -24.24 13.20
CA ARG A 8 -8.86 -23.34 12.10
C ARG A 8 -8.80 -21.88 12.52
N ALA A 9 -9.63 -21.47 13.47
CA ALA A 9 -9.59 -20.12 14.05
C ALA A 9 -8.29 -19.88 14.84
N ALA A 10 -7.84 -20.88 15.62
CA ALA A 10 -6.57 -20.84 16.33
C ALA A 10 -5.38 -20.70 15.37
N PHE A 11 -5.40 -21.43 14.25
CA PHE A 11 -4.40 -21.34 13.21
C PHE A 11 -4.36 -19.95 12.54
N LEU A 12 -5.51 -19.36 12.23
CA LEU A 12 -5.57 -18.01 11.66
C LEU A 12 -5.02 -16.95 12.61
N ALA A 13 -5.26 -17.12 13.91
CA ALA A 13 -4.68 -16.28 14.95
C ALA A 13 -3.16 -16.45 15.03
N GLU A 14 -2.65 -17.67 14.85
CA GLU A 14 -1.22 -17.97 14.88
C GLU A 14 -0.50 -17.47 13.63
N VAL A 15 -1.11 -17.56 12.43
CA VAL A 15 -0.62 -16.94 11.19
C VAL A 15 -0.63 -15.42 11.30
N ALA A 16 -1.68 -14.84 11.86
CA ALA A 16 -1.75 -13.39 12.10
C ALA A 16 -0.69 -12.93 13.12
N ALA A 17 -0.43 -13.72 14.16
CA ALA A 17 0.61 -13.46 15.15
C ALA A 17 2.02 -13.61 14.55
N LEU A 18 2.25 -14.58 13.65
CA LEU A 18 3.50 -14.74 12.92
C LEU A 18 3.78 -13.57 11.98
N ILE A 19 2.77 -13.09 11.27
CA ILE A 19 2.86 -11.91 10.40
C ILE A 19 3.14 -10.66 11.26
N ALA A 20 2.50 -10.53 12.42
CA ALA A 20 2.74 -9.43 13.35
C ALA A 20 4.14 -9.48 14.00
N THR A 21 4.68 -10.68 14.24
CA THR A 21 6.03 -10.86 14.81
C THR A 21 7.12 -10.54 13.79
N GLU A 22 6.87 -10.82 12.51
CA GLU A 22 7.78 -10.46 11.42
C GLU A 22 7.82 -8.94 11.22
N ALA A 23 6.67 -8.26 11.36
CA ALA A 23 6.59 -6.79 11.36
C ALA A 23 7.35 -6.16 12.54
N ALA A 24 7.32 -6.79 13.71
CA ALA A 24 8.05 -6.31 14.90
C ALA A 24 9.57 -6.54 14.79
N LEU A 25 10.01 -7.55 14.02
CA LEU A 25 11.43 -7.80 13.77
C LEU A 25 12.05 -6.85 12.74
N ASP A 26 11.25 -6.33 11.81
CA ASP A 26 11.68 -5.31 10.87
C ASP A 26 11.74 -3.89 11.49
N GLU A 27 11.04 -3.67 12.62
CA GLU A 27 11.13 -2.41 13.40
C GLU A 27 12.32 -2.38 14.37
N GLU A 28 12.91 -3.51 14.72
CA GLU A 28 14.14 -3.61 15.53
C GLU A 28 15.41 -3.65 14.64
N SER A 29 15.69 -2.59 13.90
CA SER A 29 17.05 -2.29 13.48
C SER A 29 17.79 -1.65 14.66
N PRO A 30 18.94 -2.17 15.07
CA PRO A 30 19.61 -1.70 16.27
C PRO A 30 20.15 -0.30 16.05
N GLU A 31 19.55 0.71 16.68
CA GLU A 31 20.26 1.92 17.01
C GLU A 31 21.42 1.54 17.94
N ALA A 32 22.61 1.59 17.38
CA ALA A 32 23.85 1.40 18.11
C ALA A 32 23.93 2.45 19.23
N ALA A 33 23.70 2.02 20.45
CA ALA A 33 23.98 2.79 21.65
C ALA A 33 25.47 3.14 21.69
N SER A 34 25.81 4.38 21.43
CA SER A 34 27.10 4.95 21.77
C SER A 34 27.07 5.37 23.23
N PRO A 35 28.07 4.97 24.04
CA PRO A 35 28.12 5.29 25.46
C PRO A 35 28.39 6.76 25.68
N GLY A 36 27.77 7.30 26.74
CA GLY A 36 27.79 8.69 27.17
C GLY A 36 29.17 9.32 27.32
N LEU A 37 29.23 10.54 26.84
CA LEU A 37 30.20 11.55 27.21
C LEU A 37 29.45 12.69 27.91
N SER A 38 29.06 12.44 29.14
CA SER A 38 28.80 13.48 30.12
C SER A 38 30.11 13.65 30.89
N GLU A 39 30.89 14.62 30.47
CA GLU A 39 31.80 15.40 31.34
C GLU A 39 32.67 16.31 30.47
N LEU A 40 32.83 17.55 30.97
CA LEU A 40 33.71 18.58 30.45
C LEU A 40 33.16 19.42 29.26
N VAL A 41 32.42 20.47 29.59
CA VAL A 41 32.84 21.85 29.27
C VAL A 41 32.09 22.82 30.16
N ALA A 42 32.83 23.49 31.04
CA ALA A 42 32.40 24.69 31.77
C ALA A 42 32.01 25.80 30.77
N PRO A 43 31.05 26.69 31.13
CA PRO A 43 30.64 27.74 30.22
C PRO A 43 31.76 28.78 30.09
N SER A 44 32.45 28.74 28.96
CA SER A 44 33.27 29.85 28.52
C SER A 44 32.36 31.07 28.34
N LYS A 45 32.57 32.10 29.09
CA LYS A 45 32.00 33.44 28.87
C LYS A 45 32.49 33.96 27.50
N THR A 46 31.90 33.50 26.43
CA THR A 46 32.04 34.16 25.14
C THR A 46 31.13 35.36 25.16
N THR A 47 31.73 36.52 25.33
CA THR A 47 31.11 37.81 25.15
C THR A 47 30.43 37.82 23.78
N VAL A 48 29.11 37.67 23.77
CA VAL A 48 28.29 37.83 22.56
C VAL A 48 28.49 39.28 22.12
N ARG A 49 29.37 39.45 21.13
CA ARG A 49 29.54 40.74 20.45
C ARG A 49 28.21 40.96 19.73
N ARG A 50 27.39 41.83 20.33
CA ARG A 50 26.11 42.31 19.80
C ARG A 50 26.40 42.86 18.41
N VAL A 51 26.27 42.02 17.38
CA VAL A 51 26.39 42.47 16.00
C VAL A 51 25.16 43.33 15.73
N LYS A 52 25.40 44.55 15.39
CA LYS A 52 24.44 45.55 14.93
C LYS A 52 23.78 45.11 13.63
N SER A 53 22.85 44.15 13.67
CA SER A 53 22.05 43.76 12.49
C SER A 53 20.70 44.51 12.44
N GLU A 54 20.34 45.23 13.51
CA GLU A 54 19.18 46.15 13.48
C GLU A 54 19.43 47.44 12.69
N ASP A 55 20.68 47.70 12.29
CA ASP A 55 21.07 48.91 11.59
C ASP A 55 21.32 48.76 10.09
N ASP A 56 21.11 47.58 9.51
CA ASP A 56 21.12 47.48 8.07
C ASP A 56 19.93 48.26 7.48
N PRO A 57 20.21 49.33 6.70
CA PRO A 57 19.17 50.20 6.18
C PRO A 57 18.16 49.44 5.30
N PHE A 58 18.56 48.33 4.69
CA PHE A 58 17.69 47.48 3.87
C PHE A 58 16.67 46.69 4.71
N THR A 59 17.13 46.14 5.84
CA THR A 59 16.26 45.40 6.76
C THR A 59 15.28 46.31 7.46
N LYS A 60 15.71 47.52 7.84
CA LYS A 60 14.83 48.55 8.41
C LYS A 60 13.81 49.07 7.41
N LEU A 61 14.22 49.28 6.17
CA LEU A 61 13.30 49.72 5.11
C LEU A 61 12.26 48.65 4.80
N ALA A 62 12.68 47.38 4.63
CA ALA A 62 11.77 46.28 4.38
C ALA A 62 10.80 46.03 5.54
N LEU A 63 11.24 46.17 6.80
CA LEU A 63 10.37 46.07 7.98
C LEU A 63 9.42 47.26 8.11
N ALA A 64 9.88 48.47 7.77
CA ALA A 64 9.06 49.69 7.82
C ALA A 64 8.03 49.70 6.69
N GLU A 65 8.40 49.25 5.47
CA GLU A 65 7.48 49.09 4.36
C GLU A 65 6.49 47.96 4.61
N ALA A 66 6.94 46.81 5.13
CA ALA A 66 6.06 45.72 5.52
C ALA A 66 5.08 46.12 6.62
N ALA A 67 5.51 46.98 7.58
CA ALA A 67 4.64 47.52 8.62
C ALA A 67 3.69 48.61 8.10
N ALA A 68 4.11 49.44 7.16
CA ALA A 68 3.28 50.46 6.51
C ALA A 68 2.22 49.78 5.59
N ILE A 69 2.64 48.78 4.87
CA ILE A 69 1.77 47.93 4.05
C ILE A 69 0.79 47.14 4.95
N ALA A 70 1.13 46.78 6.19
CA ALA A 70 0.27 46.04 7.12
C ALA A 70 -0.96 46.82 7.62
N ALA A 71 -1.11 48.12 7.34
CA ALA A 71 -2.27 48.94 7.74
C ALA A 71 -3.40 48.97 6.67
N ASN A 72 -4.13 47.87 6.48
CA ASN A 72 -5.48 47.79 5.84
C ASN A 72 -5.68 48.18 4.36
N GLU A 73 -4.69 48.10 3.49
CA GLU A 73 -4.85 48.33 2.04
C GLU A 73 -5.10 47.02 1.22
N PRO A 74 -5.75 47.07 0.05
CA PRO A 74 -6.01 45.90 -0.80
C PRO A 74 -4.71 45.31 -1.37
N PRO A 75 -4.74 44.04 -1.91
CA PRO A 75 -3.60 43.44 -2.58
C PRO A 75 -3.04 44.34 -3.66
N ASN A 76 -1.72 44.58 -3.65
CA ASN A 76 -1.02 45.41 -4.65
C ASN A 76 0.22 44.70 -5.19
N GLU A 77 0.67 45.10 -6.38
CA GLU A 77 1.84 44.51 -7.05
C GLU A 77 3.14 44.82 -6.31
N ASP A 78 3.25 45.97 -5.64
CA ASP A 78 4.43 46.38 -4.87
C ASP A 78 4.68 45.39 -3.70
N ALA A 79 3.63 44.96 -3.01
CA ALA A 79 3.72 43.91 -1.99
C ALA A 79 4.20 42.57 -2.58
N GLY A 80 3.75 42.24 -3.81
CA GLY A 80 4.20 41.05 -4.52
C GLY A 80 5.68 41.10 -4.91
N GLU A 81 6.19 42.27 -5.34
CA GLU A 81 7.61 42.46 -5.70
C GLU A 81 8.50 42.43 -4.45
N LEU A 82 8.09 43.10 -3.38
CA LEU A 82 8.79 43.07 -2.11
C LEU A 82 8.87 41.65 -1.55
N ALA A 83 7.78 40.91 -1.59
CA ALA A 83 7.74 39.53 -1.12
C ALA A 83 8.67 38.61 -1.94
N ARG A 84 8.74 38.79 -3.27
CA ARG A 84 9.69 38.06 -4.12
C ARG A 84 11.14 38.41 -3.77
N SER A 85 11.45 39.69 -3.54
CA SER A 85 12.79 40.13 -3.14
C SER A 85 13.22 39.55 -1.80
N LEU A 86 12.32 39.51 -0.82
CA LEU A 86 12.55 38.85 0.46
C LEU A 86 12.81 37.35 0.33
N LEU A 87 12.06 36.68 -0.53
CA LEU A 87 12.27 35.25 -0.83
C LEU A 87 13.60 35.04 -1.54
N ASP A 88 13.96 35.86 -2.51
CA ASP A 88 15.26 35.79 -3.22
C ASP A 88 16.43 35.98 -2.25
N MET A 89 16.32 36.88 -1.31
CA MET A 89 17.32 37.08 -0.25
C MET A 89 17.48 35.80 0.60
N MET A 90 16.38 35.13 0.92
CA MET A 90 16.41 33.88 1.68
C MET A 90 17.01 32.70 0.89
N LEU A 91 16.83 32.68 -0.44
CA LEU A 91 17.32 31.63 -1.34
C LEU A 91 18.78 31.84 -1.73
N SER A 92 19.22 33.10 -1.94
CA SER A 92 20.53 33.42 -2.50
C SER A 92 21.69 33.11 -1.55
N ASN A 93 21.43 32.93 -0.25
CA ASN A 93 22.48 32.74 0.74
C ASN A 93 22.12 31.68 1.79
N PRO A 94 22.03 30.38 1.43
CA PRO A 94 21.68 29.32 2.38
C PRO A 94 22.72 29.18 3.50
N ASN A 95 23.98 29.60 3.28
CA ASN A 95 25.09 29.47 4.24
C ASN A 95 25.71 30.81 4.73
N ALA A 96 25.33 31.95 4.19
CA ALA A 96 26.00 33.22 4.49
C ALA A 96 25.12 34.27 5.22
N GLY A 97 23.76 34.10 5.21
CA GLY A 97 22.89 34.97 6.03
C GLY A 97 22.85 34.50 7.48
N GLN A 98 22.88 35.43 8.42
CA GLN A 98 22.67 35.07 9.82
C GLN A 98 21.27 34.49 9.99
N PRO A 99 21.05 33.45 10.81
CA PRO A 99 19.73 32.88 11.09
C PRO A 99 18.66 33.92 11.44
N GLN A 100 19.11 35.02 12.03
CA GLN A 100 18.28 36.18 12.39
C GLN A 100 17.73 36.95 11.18
N GLU A 101 18.52 37.15 10.12
CA GLU A 101 18.06 37.81 8.88
C GLU A 101 16.99 36.98 8.14
N ARG A 102 17.17 35.68 8.09
CA ARG A 102 16.17 34.77 7.51
C ARG A 102 14.88 34.78 8.33
N ALA A 103 14.96 34.80 9.65
CA ALA A 103 13.79 34.87 10.52
C ALA A 103 13.03 36.19 10.33
N LEU A 104 13.74 37.32 10.23
CA LEU A 104 13.16 38.65 9.99
C LEU A 104 12.48 38.71 8.62
N ALA A 105 13.15 38.18 7.58
CA ALA A 105 12.54 38.09 6.22
C ALA A 105 11.30 37.22 6.20
N ALA A 106 11.30 36.09 6.93
CA ALA A 106 10.15 35.23 7.08
C ALA A 106 8.99 35.91 7.82
N ASP A 107 9.28 36.68 8.88
CA ASP A 107 8.27 37.45 9.61
C ASP A 107 7.68 38.57 8.73
N ALA A 108 8.51 39.24 7.95
CA ALA A 108 8.05 40.26 7.00
C ALA A 108 7.15 39.63 5.92
N LEU A 109 7.55 38.50 5.34
CA LEU A 109 6.71 37.73 4.38
C LEU A 109 5.37 37.32 5.01
N LEU A 110 5.38 36.83 6.26
CA LEU A 110 4.17 36.42 6.95
C LEU A 110 3.16 37.56 7.11
N LYS A 111 3.65 38.79 7.36
CA LYS A 111 2.82 40.00 7.46
C LYS A 111 2.30 40.45 6.09
N LEU A 112 3.07 40.24 5.04
CA LEU A 112 2.71 40.61 3.65
C LEU A 112 1.68 39.65 3.00
N VAL A 113 1.61 38.38 3.42
CA VAL A 113 0.73 37.34 2.82
C VAL A 113 -0.68 37.84 2.49
N PRO A 114 -1.41 38.61 3.37
CA PRO A 114 -2.78 39.06 3.05
C PRO A 114 -2.86 40.02 1.89
N ARG A 115 -1.73 40.64 1.50
CA ARG A 115 -1.67 41.73 0.51
C ARG A 115 -1.00 41.36 -0.80
N ILE A 116 -0.36 40.18 -0.81
CA ILE A 116 0.26 39.67 -2.03
C ILE A 116 -0.84 39.27 -3.03
N PRO A 117 -0.82 39.78 -4.26
CA PRO A 117 -1.71 39.30 -5.31
C PRO A 117 -1.59 37.80 -5.50
N LEU A 118 -2.71 37.11 -5.76
CA LEU A 118 -2.74 35.64 -5.86
C LEU A 118 -1.67 35.10 -6.82
N LYS A 119 -1.49 35.76 -7.97
CA LYS A 119 -0.48 35.32 -8.97
C LYS A 119 0.94 35.35 -8.40
N SER A 120 1.30 36.40 -7.68
CA SER A 120 2.61 36.53 -7.03
C SER A 120 2.77 35.56 -5.87
N LEU A 121 1.68 35.33 -5.09
CA LEU A 121 1.66 34.38 -3.98
C LEU A 121 1.88 32.95 -4.46
N ILE A 122 1.25 32.53 -5.56
CA ILE A 122 1.48 31.20 -6.19
C ILE A 122 2.96 31.02 -6.52
N THR A 123 3.58 32.01 -7.19
CA THR A 123 5.00 31.93 -7.52
C THR A 123 5.91 31.81 -6.28
N ILE A 124 5.56 32.49 -5.18
CA ILE A 124 6.28 32.42 -3.92
C ILE A 124 6.10 31.03 -3.28
N VAL A 125 4.89 30.50 -3.29
CA VAL A 125 4.56 29.17 -2.73
C VAL A 125 5.26 28.06 -3.50
N ASP A 126 5.28 28.12 -4.83
CA ASP A 126 5.99 27.13 -5.68
C ASP A 126 7.48 27.07 -5.31
N ARG A 127 8.11 28.19 -5.08
CA ARG A 127 9.53 28.27 -4.66
C ARG A 127 9.74 27.80 -3.22
N LEU A 128 8.82 28.13 -2.31
CA LEU A 128 8.87 27.68 -0.92
C LEU A 128 8.69 26.16 -0.81
N SER A 129 7.86 25.57 -1.67
CA SER A 129 7.54 24.13 -1.63
C SER A 129 8.74 23.23 -1.92
N ILE A 130 9.71 23.72 -2.67
CA ILE A 130 10.95 23.01 -3.05
C ILE A 130 12.17 23.40 -2.21
N MET A 131 12.02 24.33 -1.25
CA MET A 131 13.11 24.74 -0.37
C MET A 131 13.48 23.61 0.59
N ASP A 132 14.79 23.40 0.81
CA ASP A 132 15.28 22.43 1.80
C ASP A 132 14.92 22.82 3.25
N ALA A 133 14.88 24.11 3.56
CA ALA A 133 14.56 24.63 4.90
C ALA A 133 13.63 25.85 4.81
N PRO A 134 12.35 25.68 4.44
CA PRO A 134 11.40 26.78 4.38
C PRO A 134 11.05 27.29 5.79
N PRO A 135 10.68 28.57 5.93
CA PRO A 135 10.27 29.14 7.22
C PRO A 135 9.01 28.46 7.75
N HIS A 136 9.14 27.77 8.87
CA HIS A 136 8.07 26.94 9.43
C HIS A 136 6.75 27.69 9.69
N LEU A 137 6.81 28.91 10.26
CA LEU A 137 5.61 29.71 10.54
C LEU A 137 4.89 30.15 9.26
N LEU A 138 5.65 30.53 8.24
CA LEU A 138 5.10 30.91 6.93
C LEU A 138 4.43 29.72 6.25
N VAL A 139 5.11 28.58 6.20
CA VAL A 139 4.55 27.33 5.66
C VAL A 139 3.28 26.93 6.42
N SER A 140 3.32 26.92 7.76
CA SER A 140 2.18 26.60 8.61
C SER A 140 0.96 27.49 8.34
N LYS A 141 1.16 28.77 8.05
CA LYS A 141 0.06 29.68 7.71
C LYS A 141 -0.48 29.39 6.30
N LEU A 142 0.39 29.20 5.32
CA LEU A 142 0.00 29.02 3.92
C LEU A 142 -0.68 27.67 3.64
N ILE A 143 -0.38 26.62 4.42
CA ILE A 143 -1.07 25.32 4.31
C ILE A 143 -2.56 25.43 4.67
N HIS A 144 -2.90 26.39 5.54
CA HIS A 144 -4.28 26.62 5.96
C HIS A 144 -4.99 27.69 5.11
N ASP A 145 -4.38 28.14 4.02
CA ASP A 145 -5.04 29.07 3.09
C ASP A 145 -6.19 28.34 2.39
N PRO A 146 -7.39 28.95 2.32
CA PRO A 146 -8.55 28.31 1.69
C PRO A 146 -8.40 28.10 0.18
N ARG A 147 -7.45 28.79 -0.45
CA ARG A 147 -7.16 28.66 -1.88
C ARG A 147 -6.21 27.47 -2.13
N ILE A 148 -6.69 26.51 -2.88
CA ILE A 148 -5.94 25.27 -3.18
C ILE A 148 -4.65 25.56 -3.97
N GLU A 149 -4.63 26.61 -4.77
CA GLU A 149 -3.48 27.05 -5.53
C GLU A 149 -2.34 27.51 -4.62
N VAL A 150 -2.66 27.91 -3.39
CA VAL A 150 -1.68 28.33 -2.36
C VAL A 150 -1.28 27.16 -1.47
N ALA A 151 -2.24 26.45 -0.91
CA ALA A 151 -1.94 25.34 0.00
C ALA A 151 -1.40 24.10 -0.75
N GLY A 152 -1.84 23.87 -1.99
CA GLY A 152 -1.57 22.65 -2.76
C GLY A 152 -0.10 22.33 -2.97
N PRO A 153 0.71 23.22 -3.55
CA PRO A 153 2.14 22.95 -3.79
C PRO A 153 2.90 22.62 -2.51
N LEU A 154 2.58 23.28 -1.39
CA LEU A 154 3.18 22.98 -0.10
C LEU A 154 2.79 21.58 0.40
N LEU A 155 1.49 21.24 0.32
CA LEU A 155 1.01 19.94 0.77
C LEU A 155 1.58 18.80 -0.08
N GLU A 156 1.81 19.00 -1.36
CA GLU A 156 2.32 17.96 -2.27
C GLU A 156 3.85 17.85 -2.22
N LEU A 157 4.58 18.97 -2.26
CA LEU A 157 6.02 19.00 -2.51
C LEU A 157 6.89 19.29 -1.29
N CYS A 158 6.39 20.03 -0.27
CA CYS A 158 7.20 20.44 0.85
C CYS A 158 7.46 19.26 1.83
N ASN A 159 8.70 18.76 1.86
CA ASN A 159 9.10 17.64 2.71
C ASN A 159 9.24 17.99 4.19
N GLN A 160 9.27 19.27 4.55
CA GLN A 160 9.48 19.73 5.93
C GLN A 160 8.18 19.85 6.76
N ILE A 161 7.04 19.48 6.17
CA ILE A 161 5.77 19.45 6.90
C ILE A 161 5.70 18.14 7.68
N SER A 162 5.53 18.25 9.02
CA SER A 162 5.42 17.08 9.87
C SER A 162 4.12 16.31 9.65
N ASP A 163 4.15 15.02 9.89
CA ASP A 163 2.97 14.13 9.81
C ASP A 163 1.82 14.60 10.70
N GLN A 164 2.15 15.20 11.87
CA GLN A 164 1.13 15.74 12.75
C GLN A 164 0.33 16.90 12.11
N VAL A 165 1.00 17.74 11.33
CA VAL A 165 0.34 18.85 10.62
C VAL A 165 -0.47 18.30 9.44
N LEU A 166 0.10 17.36 8.66
CA LEU A 166 -0.60 16.69 7.57
C LEU A 166 -1.83 15.95 8.07
N GLY A 167 -1.74 15.25 9.21
CA GLY A 167 -2.88 14.57 9.83
C GLY A 167 -4.02 15.52 10.19
N LYS A 168 -3.72 16.74 10.66
CA LYS A 168 -4.76 17.78 10.89
C LYS A 168 -5.44 18.20 9.60
N VAL A 169 -4.71 18.30 8.48
CA VAL A 169 -5.29 18.61 7.18
C VAL A 169 -6.15 17.43 6.70
N ILE A 170 -5.69 16.18 6.89
CA ILE A 170 -6.46 14.97 6.55
C ILE A 170 -7.79 14.96 7.33
N ALA A 171 -7.78 15.30 8.60
CA ALA A 171 -8.97 15.36 9.45
C ALA A 171 -10.04 16.36 8.95
N THR A 172 -9.69 17.31 8.08
CA THR A 172 -10.68 18.20 7.45
C THR A 172 -11.60 17.49 6.45
N GLY A 173 -11.20 16.32 5.94
CA GLY A 173 -11.96 15.54 4.97
C GLY A 173 -12.06 16.15 3.57
N GLN A 174 -11.30 17.20 3.27
CA GLN A 174 -11.38 17.88 1.97
C GLN A 174 -10.63 17.08 0.90
N VAL A 175 -11.36 16.33 0.07
CA VAL A 175 -10.83 15.36 -0.91
C VAL A 175 -9.74 15.93 -1.82
N SER A 176 -9.88 17.20 -2.25
CA SER A 176 -8.85 17.87 -3.06
C SER A 176 -7.49 17.94 -2.36
N LEU A 177 -7.48 18.27 -1.06
CA LEU A 177 -6.25 18.33 -0.25
C LEU A 177 -5.71 16.93 0.07
N LEU A 178 -6.62 15.97 0.37
CA LEU A 178 -6.23 14.57 0.60
C LEU A 178 -5.48 13.98 -0.60
N ARG A 179 -5.96 14.27 -1.83
CA ARG A 179 -5.30 13.81 -3.06
C ARG A 179 -3.90 14.41 -3.24
N LEU A 180 -3.69 15.67 -2.84
CA LEU A 180 -2.37 16.30 -2.88
C LEU A 180 -1.41 15.65 -1.89
N ILE A 181 -1.89 15.39 -0.66
CA ILE A 181 -1.10 14.65 0.34
C ILE A 181 -0.78 13.25 -0.17
N ALA A 182 -1.74 12.54 -0.79
CA ALA A 182 -1.54 11.21 -1.37
C ALA A 182 -0.54 11.16 -2.53
N ARG A 183 -0.17 12.31 -3.12
CA ARG A 183 0.86 12.42 -4.18
C ARG A 183 2.26 12.73 -3.67
N ARG A 184 2.41 12.98 -2.38
CA ARG A 184 3.72 13.31 -1.79
C ARG A 184 4.76 12.26 -2.17
N ARG A 185 6.01 12.73 -2.33
CA ARG A 185 7.14 11.88 -2.67
C ARG A 185 7.35 10.74 -1.65
N THR A 186 7.09 11.01 -0.39
CA THR A 186 7.15 10.04 0.72
C THR A 186 5.95 10.24 1.63
N ILE A 187 5.31 9.15 2.02
CA ILE A 187 4.17 9.13 2.93
C ILE A 187 4.42 8.02 3.95
N SER A 188 4.35 8.35 5.22
CA SER A 188 4.49 7.38 6.31
C SER A 188 3.29 6.42 6.36
N ALA A 189 3.47 5.26 6.97
CA ALA A 189 2.39 4.29 7.16
C ALA A 189 1.22 4.89 7.97
N ALA A 190 1.52 5.69 8.99
CA ALA A 190 0.49 6.34 9.80
C ALA A 190 -0.38 7.32 9.00
N LEU A 191 0.22 8.11 8.08
CA LEU A 191 -0.55 8.99 7.20
C LEU A 191 -1.32 8.21 6.13
N SER A 192 -0.73 7.13 5.60
CA SER A 192 -1.42 6.25 4.65
C SER A 192 -2.66 5.64 5.27
N ASP A 193 -2.58 5.17 6.52
CA ASP A 193 -3.72 4.62 7.25
C ASP A 193 -4.83 5.66 7.41
N GLN A 194 -4.49 6.89 7.81
CA GLN A 194 -5.47 7.99 7.93
C GLN A 194 -6.13 8.33 6.58
N LEU A 195 -5.37 8.34 5.48
CA LEU A 195 -5.91 8.58 4.14
C LEU A 195 -6.84 7.46 3.69
N ILE A 196 -6.53 6.20 4.03
CA ILE A 196 -7.39 5.04 3.75
C ILE A 196 -8.68 5.10 4.59
N GLU A 197 -8.61 5.60 5.82
CA GLU A 197 -9.77 5.77 6.69
C GLU A 197 -10.80 6.77 6.15
N CYS A 198 -10.38 7.72 5.32
CA CYS A 198 -11.31 8.66 4.66
C CYS A 198 -12.21 7.98 3.61
N ASP A 199 -11.91 6.76 3.19
CA ASP A 199 -12.68 5.89 2.28
C ASP A 199 -13.07 6.56 0.94
N ASP A 200 -12.27 7.52 0.46
CA ASP A 200 -12.47 8.15 -0.84
C ASP A 200 -11.74 7.35 -1.94
N PRO A 201 -12.47 6.83 -2.96
CA PRO A 201 -11.88 6.00 -4.01
C PRO A 201 -10.76 6.68 -4.80
N SER A 202 -10.84 7.99 -5.00
CA SER A 202 -9.85 8.74 -5.77
C SER A 202 -8.56 8.98 -4.98
N VAL A 203 -8.67 9.15 -3.66
CA VAL A 203 -7.55 9.28 -2.74
C VAL A 203 -6.84 7.94 -2.61
N ILE A 204 -7.59 6.85 -2.35
CA ILE A 204 -7.05 5.50 -2.23
C ILE A 204 -6.34 5.07 -3.51
N LEU A 205 -6.94 5.31 -4.69
CA LEU A 205 -6.31 4.99 -5.97
C LEU A 205 -5.01 5.79 -6.18
N THR A 206 -4.99 7.07 -5.80
CA THR A 206 -3.79 7.91 -5.88
C THR A 206 -2.70 7.36 -4.97
N LEU A 207 -3.07 6.96 -3.76
CA LEU A 207 -2.16 6.41 -2.75
C LEU A 207 -1.58 5.05 -3.20
N ILE A 208 -2.40 4.13 -3.73
CA ILE A 208 -1.95 2.84 -4.28
C ILE A 208 -0.92 3.04 -5.40
N ARG A 209 -1.12 4.03 -6.27
CA ARG A 209 -0.22 4.34 -7.39
C ARG A 209 1.07 5.04 -6.96
N ASN A 210 1.10 5.57 -5.75
CA ASN A 210 2.27 6.25 -5.23
C ASN A 210 3.29 5.23 -4.70
N SER A 211 4.43 5.09 -5.39
CA SER A 211 5.51 4.20 -4.96
C SER A 211 6.24 4.66 -3.70
N GLY A 212 6.09 5.93 -3.33
CA GLY A 212 6.67 6.49 -2.10
C GLY A 212 5.75 6.43 -0.88
N ALA A 213 4.54 5.89 -1.03
CA ALA A 213 3.65 5.62 0.09
C ALA A 213 4.02 4.28 0.73
N THR A 214 4.24 4.30 2.04
CA THR A 214 4.39 3.09 2.86
C THR A 214 3.05 2.72 3.49
N PHE A 215 2.80 1.43 3.66
CA PHE A 215 1.56 0.92 4.23
C PHE A 215 1.83 0.09 5.48
N SER A 216 0.94 0.18 6.45
CA SER A 216 0.90 -0.78 7.56
C SER A 216 0.38 -2.13 7.07
N HIS A 217 0.68 -3.20 7.81
CA HIS A 217 0.12 -4.52 7.51
C HIS A 217 -1.42 -4.53 7.56
N HIS A 218 -2.03 -3.69 8.38
CA HIS A 218 -3.48 -3.55 8.50
C HIS A 218 -4.13 -2.79 7.35
N ALA A 219 -3.36 -2.00 6.60
CA ALA A 219 -3.83 -1.27 5.42
C ALA A 219 -4.15 -2.21 4.24
N PHE A 220 -3.33 -3.23 4.02
CA PHE A 220 -3.43 -4.09 2.84
C PHE A 220 -4.76 -4.81 2.67
N PRO A 221 -5.39 -5.41 3.70
CA PRO A 221 -6.72 -5.99 3.57
C PRO A 221 -7.77 -4.97 3.12
N ARG A 222 -7.72 -3.74 3.62
CA ARG A 222 -8.63 -2.65 3.22
C ARG A 222 -8.39 -2.23 1.77
N LEU A 223 -7.12 -2.14 1.36
CA LEU A 223 -6.75 -1.83 -0.02
C LEU A 223 -7.19 -2.94 -0.98
N ALA A 224 -7.09 -4.21 -0.58
CA ALA A 224 -7.56 -5.36 -1.37
C ALA A 224 -9.08 -5.35 -1.53
N ASP A 225 -9.81 -5.10 -0.47
CA ASP A 225 -11.27 -4.95 -0.49
C ASP A 225 -11.69 -3.77 -1.38
N HIS A 226 -11.02 -2.62 -1.28
CA HIS A 226 -11.25 -1.51 -2.19
C HIS A 226 -10.95 -1.89 -3.66
N ALA A 227 -9.83 -2.58 -3.92
CA ALA A 227 -9.42 -2.97 -5.27
C ALA A 227 -10.37 -4.02 -5.86
N SER A 228 -10.94 -4.92 -5.07
CA SER A 228 -11.93 -5.91 -5.53
C SER A 228 -13.19 -5.26 -6.10
N ARG A 229 -13.59 -4.11 -5.54
CA ARG A 229 -14.73 -3.30 -6.00
C ARG A 229 -14.35 -2.29 -7.08
N ASN A 230 -13.08 -1.90 -7.18
CA ASN A 230 -12.58 -0.90 -8.13
C ASN A 230 -11.47 -1.48 -9.01
N ARG A 231 -11.86 -1.95 -10.22
CA ARG A 231 -10.93 -2.59 -11.15
C ARG A 231 -9.70 -1.75 -11.52
N SER A 232 -9.79 -0.42 -11.47
CA SER A 232 -8.66 0.47 -11.79
C SER A 232 -7.55 0.43 -10.73
N ALA A 233 -7.83 -0.06 -9.53
CA ALA A 233 -6.89 -0.23 -8.43
C ALA A 233 -6.20 -1.61 -8.44
N LEU A 234 -6.78 -2.62 -9.11
CA LEU A 234 -6.27 -4.00 -9.10
C LEU A 234 -4.84 -4.10 -9.62
N ALA A 235 -4.58 -3.62 -10.83
CA ALA A 235 -3.25 -3.72 -11.42
C ALA A 235 -2.19 -2.91 -10.66
N PRO A 236 -2.44 -1.63 -10.28
CA PRO A 236 -1.51 -0.88 -9.45
C PRO A 236 -1.21 -1.57 -8.11
N LEU A 237 -2.22 -2.12 -7.42
CA LEU A 237 -2.01 -2.80 -6.14
C LEU A 237 -1.26 -4.12 -6.33
N ALA A 238 -1.65 -4.96 -7.31
CA ALA A 238 -1.03 -6.25 -7.60
C ALA A 238 0.46 -6.13 -7.96
N THR A 239 0.87 -5.01 -8.56
CA THR A 239 2.25 -4.77 -9.00
C THR A 239 3.12 -4.06 -7.97
N ARG A 240 2.58 -3.66 -6.83
CA ARG A 240 3.38 -3.01 -5.78
C ARG A 240 4.49 -3.92 -5.25
N PRO A 241 5.71 -3.38 -5.02
CA PRO A 241 6.82 -4.17 -4.49
C PRO A 241 6.60 -4.65 -3.05
N ASP A 242 5.87 -3.89 -2.25
CA ASP A 242 5.57 -4.13 -0.84
C ASP A 242 4.28 -4.95 -0.60
N LEU A 243 3.63 -5.47 -1.67
CA LEU A 243 2.41 -6.28 -1.53
C LEU A 243 2.69 -7.59 -0.81
N PRO A 244 2.03 -7.88 0.34
CA PRO A 244 2.18 -9.16 1.02
C PRO A 244 1.59 -10.33 0.20
N ALA A 245 2.25 -11.50 0.24
CA ALA A 245 1.79 -12.67 -0.50
C ALA A 245 0.37 -13.14 -0.14
N PRO A 246 -0.10 -13.10 1.12
CA PRO A 246 -1.49 -13.37 1.46
C PRO A 246 -2.48 -12.54 0.66
N ILE A 247 -2.23 -11.25 0.57
CA ILE A 247 -3.09 -10.30 -0.16
C ILE A 247 -3.02 -10.56 -1.68
N ALA A 248 -1.84 -10.92 -2.20
CA ALA A 248 -1.71 -11.30 -3.60
C ALA A 248 -2.56 -12.53 -3.97
N PHE A 249 -2.65 -13.52 -3.07
CA PHE A 249 -3.50 -14.70 -3.27
C PHE A 249 -5.00 -14.38 -3.19
N GLU A 250 -5.39 -13.39 -2.39
CA GLU A 250 -6.77 -12.87 -2.39
C GLU A 250 -7.08 -12.12 -3.69
N LEU A 251 -6.17 -11.24 -4.13
CA LEU A 251 -6.33 -10.48 -5.37
C LEU A 251 -6.36 -11.37 -6.63
N PHE A 252 -5.80 -12.58 -6.57
CA PHE A 252 -5.79 -13.53 -7.67
C PHE A 252 -7.18 -13.72 -8.31
N TRP A 253 -8.23 -13.72 -7.50
CA TRP A 253 -9.59 -13.95 -7.97
C TRP A 253 -10.20 -12.76 -8.73
N PHE A 254 -9.67 -11.57 -8.55
CA PHE A 254 -10.23 -10.32 -9.10
C PHE A 254 -9.43 -9.79 -10.28
N VAL A 255 -8.18 -10.23 -10.43
CA VAL A 255 -7.28 -9.74 -11.49
C VAL A 255 -7.46 -10.55 -12.79
N PRO A 256 -7.18 -9.92 -13.97
CA PRO A 256 -7.19 -10.62 -15.25
C PRO A 256 -6.05 -11.66 -15.35
N ALA A 257 -6.17 -12.58 -16.31
CA ALA A 257 -5.28 -13.74 -16.46
C ALA A 257 -3.79 -13.41 -16.53
N GLU A 258 -3.42 -12.30 -17.18
CA GLU A 258 -2.02 -11.86 -17.27
C GLU A 258 -1.45 -11.52 -15.89
N LEU A 259 -2.24 -10.84 -15.06
CA LEU A 259 -1.84 -10.50 -13.69
C LEU A 259 -1.88 -11.72 -12.76
N ARG A 260 -2.76 -12.68 -12.98
CA ARG A 260 -2.75 -13.96 -12.24
C ARG A 260 -1.40 -14.67 -12.40
N ARG A 261 -0.92 -14.81 -13.64
CA ARG A 261 0.40 -15.37 -13.91
C ARG A 261 1.53 -14.60 -13.21
N TYR A 262 1.47 -13.27 -13.26
CA TYR A 262 2.45 -12.43 -12.57
C TYR A 262 2.44 -12.69 -11.06
N LEU A 263 1.27 -12.71 -10.41
CA LEU A 263 1.15 -12.97 -8.97
C LEU A 263 1.69 -14.35 -8.62
N LEU A 264 1.30 -15.39 -9.36
CA LEU A 264 1.81 -16.75 -9.14
C LEU A 264 3.33 -16.84 -9.30
N SER A 265 3.90 -16.26 -10.35
CA SER A 265 5.35 -16.30 -10.59
C SER A 265 6.12 -15.58 -9.50
N ARG A 266 5.62 -14.46 -9.01
CA ARG A 266 6.28 -13.63 -7.99
C ARG A 266 6.22 -14.28 -6.61
N PHE A 267 5.05 -14.71 -6.18
CA PHE A 267 4.81 -15.13 -4.79
C PHE A 267 5.00 -16.64 -4.55
N LEU A 268 4.90 -17.48 -5.58
CA LEU A 268 5.24 -18.89 -5.44
C LEU A 268 6.75 -19.18 -5.47
N THR A 269 7.58 -18.19 -5.76
CA THR A 269 9.06 -18.33 -5.65
C THR A 269 9.57 -18.07 -4.24
N ASP A 270 8.78 -17.42 -3.37
CA ASP A 270 9.14 -17.20 -1.97
C ASP A 270 9.08 -18.52 -1.18
N SER A 271 10.25 -19.16 -1.04
CA SER A 271 10.39 -20.48 -0.40
C SER A 271 10.22 -20.43 1.12
N GLU A 272 10.54 -19.31 1.77
CA GLU A 272 10.45 -19.20 3.23
C GLU A 272 9.01 -19.13 3.70
N MET A 273 8.21 -18.28 3.07
CA MET A 273 6.79 -18.16 3.38
C MET A 273 6.05 -19.47 3.10
N LEU A 274 6.30 -20.10 1.95
CA LEU A 274 5.70 -21.40 1.62
C LEU A 274 6.10 -22.47 2.65
N THR A 275 7.35 -22.45 3.12
CA THR A 275 7.83 -23.37 4.17
C THR A 275 7.16 -23.09 5.52
N LYS A 276 6.95 -21.82 5.88
CA LYS A 276 6.22 -21.46 7.11
C LYS A 276 4.78 -21.97 7.03
N ILE A 277 4.06 -21.68 5.93
CA ILE A 277 2.67 -22.15 5.74
C ILE A 277 2.60 -23.68 5.77
N LEU A 278 3.52 -24.39 5.09
CA LEU A 278 3.59 -25.85 5.11
C LEU A 278 3.83 -26.41 6.52
N LYS A 279 4.71 -25.81 7.31
CA LYS A 279 4.96 -26.22 8.70
C LYS A 279 3.73 -26.07 9.57
N ILE A 280 3.00 -24.97 9.41
CA ILE A 280 1.78 -24.71 10.17
C ILE A 280 0.66 -25.67 9.75
N THR A 281 0.48 -25.88 8.43
CA THR A 281 -0.49 -26.88 7.92
C THR A 281 -0.16 -28.29 8.46
N HIS A 282 1.12 -28.64 8.45
CA HIS A 282 1.60 -29.94 8.97
C HIS A 282 1.34 -30.11 10.49
N ALA A 283 1.55 -29.05 11.28
CA ALA A 283 1.28 -29.06 12.70
C ALA A 283 -0.22 -29.24 13.03
N MET A 284 -1.12 -28.69 12.18
CA MET A 284 -2.57 -28.78 12.35
C MET A 284 -3.15 -30.14 11.95
N GLU A 285 -2.53 -30.83 10.98
CA GLU A 285 -2.98 -32.15 10.51
C GLU A 285 -2.55 -33.32 11.45
N GLY A 286 -1.98 -33.03 12.62
CA GLY A 286 -1.75 -34.02 13.67
C GLY A 286 -0.38 -34.70 13.65
N GLY A 287 0.66 -34.03 13.15
CA GLY A 287 2.04 -34.53 13.20
C GLY A 287 2.40 -35.48 12.06
N GLU A 288 3.51 -36.20 12.20
CA GLU A 288 4.16 -37.02 11.14
C GLU A 288 3.25 -38.03 10.37
N GLN A 289 2.05 -38.31 10.84
CA GLN A 289 1.08 -39.16 10.16
C GLN A 289 0.04 -38.40 9.31
N GLY A 290 -0.02 -37.06 9.38
CA GLY A 290 -1.06 -36.27 8.72
C GLY A 290 -0.80 -35.92 7.26
N MET A 291 0.42 -35.99 6.81
CA MET A 291 0.79 -35.78 5.42
C MET A 291 1.02 -37.10 4.69
N GLU A 292 0.13 -38.08 4.83
CA GLU A 292 -0.09 -38.99 3.73
C GLU A 292 -0.50 -38.10 2.55
N THR A 293 0.40 -37.94 1.60
CA THR A 293 0.14 -37.31 0.31
C THR A 293 -1.06 -38.02 -0.30
N ARG A 294 -2.28 -37.58 0.03
CA ARG A 294 -3.49 -38.07 -0.61
C ARG A 294 -3.50 -37.52 -2.02
N PHE A 295 -2.78 -38.24 -2.89
CA PHE A 295 -3.06 -38.14 -4.30
C PHE A 295 -4.46 -38.71 -4.50
N ALA A 296 -5.29 -37.98 -5.22
CA ALA A 296 -6.57 -38.52 -5.63
C ALA A 296 -6.34 -39.78 -6.48
N ASP A 297 -7.15 -40.81 -6.25
CA ASP A 297 -7.09 -42.01 -7.05
C ASP A 297 -7.44 -41.66 -8.51
N ARG A 298 -6.89 -42.44 -9.44
CA ARG A 298 -7.15 -42.25 -10.89
C ARG A 298 -8.64 -42.28 -11.16
N GLU A 299 -9.39 -43.18 -10.54
CA GLU A 299 -10.84 -43.35 -10.70
C GLU A 299 -11.59 -42.08 -10.22
N GLN A 300 -11.19 -41.50 -9.12
CA GLN A 300 -11.78 -40.25 -8.61
C GLN A 300 -11.56 -39.09 -9.57
N ILE A 301 -10.35 -38.98 -10.15
CA ILE A 301 -10.03 -37.94 -11.15
C ILE A 301 -10.87 -38.13 -12.41
N GLU A 302 -11.00 -39.39 -12.92
CA GLU A 302 -11.81 -39.68 -14.10
C GLU A 302 -13.31 -39.40 -13.87
N THR A 303 -13.82 -39.74 -12.68
CA THR A 303 -15.19 -39.42 -12.27
C THR A 303 -15.41 -37.90 -12.23
N PHE A 304 -14.49 -37.16 -11.62
CA PHE A 304 -14.54 -35.69 -11.58
C PHE A 304 -14.58 -35.09 -12.98
N VAL A 305 -13.68 -35.49 -13.85
CA VAL A 305 -13.63 -35.03 -15.27
C VAL A 305 -14.91 -35.37 -16.02
N THR A 306 -15.46 -36.57 -15.83
CA THR A 306 -16.70 -36.99 -16.46
C THR A 306 -17.87 -36.11 -16.02
N LEU A 307 -18.00 -35.85 -14.74
CA LEU A 307 -19.03 -34.95 -14.19
C LEU A 307 -18.91 -33.52 -14.73
N LEU A 308 -17.70 -32.98 -14.83
CA LEU A 308 -17.47 -31.67 -15.44
C LEU A 308 -17.89 -31.65 -16.91
N ASN A 309 -17.51 -32.68 -17.66
CA ASN A 309 -17.83 -32.78 -19.07
C ASN A 309 -19.33 -32.96 -19.33
N ASP A 310 -20.06 -33.64 -18.43
CA ASP A 310 -21.50 -33.81 -18.45
C ASP A 310 -22.29 -32.59 -17.94
N GLY A 311 -21.61 -31.55 -17.42
CA GLY A 311 -22.22 -30.36 -16.83
C GLY A 311 -22.88 -30.59 -15.48
N LYS A 312 -22.59 -31.71 -14.82
CA LYS A 312 -23.07 -32.04 -13.46
C LYS A 312 -22.22 -31.30 -12.42
N LEU A 313 -22.32 -29.95 -12.42
CA LEU A 313 -21.46 -29.09 -11.62
C LEU A 313 -21.61 -29.28 -10.10
N PRO A 314 -22.83 -29.49 -9.53
CA PRO A 314 -22.97 -29.76 -8.09
C PRO A 314 -22.21 -31.00 -7.64
N GLU A 315 -22.38 -32.12 -8.35
CA GLU A 315 -21.72 -33.41 -8.05
C GLU A 315 -20.19 -33.30 -8.26
N ALA A 316 -19.75 -32.58 -9.28
CA ALA A 316 -18.33 -32.30 -9.51
C ALA A 316 -17.74 -31.46 -8.36
N THR A 317 -18.52 -30.52 -7.83
CA THR A 317 -18.11 -29.68 -6.68
C THR A 317 -17.90 -30.54 -5.43
N ASP A 318 -18.84 -31.46 -5.14
CA ASP A 318 -18.74 -32.37 -4.00
C ASP A 318 -17.47 -33.24 -4.11
N ILE A 319 -17.21 -33.83 -5.27
CA ILE A 319 -16.01 -34.64 -5.50
C ILE A 319 -14.73 -33.80 -5.37
N LEU A 320 -14.67 -32.60 -5.97
CA LEU A 320 -13.49 -31.76 -5.84
C LEU A 320 -13.22 -31.36 -4.37
N ALA A 321 -14.28 -31.03 -3.63
CA ALA A 321 -14.18 -30.70 -2.20
C ALA A 321 -13.61 -31.88 -1.40
N GLU A 322 -14.05 -33.11 -1.70
CA GLU A 322 -13.58 -34.32 -1.04
C GLU A 322 -12.12 -34.63 -1.38
N ILE A 323 -11.76 -34.73 -2.67
CA ILE A 323 -10.41 -35.15 -3.12
C ILE A 323 -9.34 -34.08 -2.86
N ALA A 324 -9.71 -32.81 -2.90
CA ALA A 324 -8.82 -31.71 -2.59
C ALA A 324 -8.82 -31.32 -1.09
N ALA A 325 -9.75 -31.87 -0.30
CA ALA A 325 -9.96 -31.56 1.11
C ALA A 325 -10.15 -30.04 1.35
N ILE A 326 -11.06 -29.43 0.58
CA ILE A 326 -11.41 -27.99 0.65
C ILE A 326 -12.92 -27.82 0.90
N GLN A 327 -13.33 -26.60 1.25
CA GLN A 327 -14.74 -26.26 1.44
C GLN A 327 -15.51 -26.25 0.10
N LEU A 328 -16.80 -26.61 0.14
CA LEU A 328 -17.68 -26.62 -1.04
C LEU A 328 -17.72 -25.29 -1.78
N ASP A 329 -17.78 -24.17 -1.04
CA ASP A 329 -17.81 -22.83 -1.64
C ASP A 329 -16.53 -22.53 -2.44
N ASN A 330 -15.37 -23.00 -1.94
CA ASN A 330 -14.11 -22.84 -2.65
C ASN A 330 -14.05 -23.76 -3.87
N ALA A 331 -14.49 -25.00 -3.76
CA ALA A 331 -14.59 -25.93 -4.90
C ALA A 331 -15.52 -25.38 -6.00
N ALA A 332 -16.68 -24.84 -5.62
CA ALA A 332 -17.61 -24.20 -6.55
C ALA A 332 -16.97 -22.99 -7.27
N ARG A 333 -16.24 -22.15 -6.51
CA ARG A 333 -15.52 -21.00 -7.05
C ARG A 333 -14.44 -21.40 -8.05
N ILE A 334 -13.69 -22.47 -7.75
CA ILE A 334 -12.65 -23.01 -8.64
C ILE A 334 -13.25 -23.52 -9.95
N ILE A 335 -14.35 -24.26 -9.89
CA ILE A 335 -15.02 -24.83 -11.08
C ILE A 335 -15.68 -23.74 -11.92
N SER A 336 -16.25 -22.70 -11.29
CA SER A 336 -16.95 -21.62 -11.99
C SER A 336 -16.03 -20.60 -12.68
N ASP A 337 -14.71 -20.67 -12.47
CA ASP A 337 -13.75 -19.77 -13.13
C ASP A 337 -13.41 -20.28 -14.55
N GLY A 338 -14.08 -19.74 -15.56
CA GLY A 338 -13.93 -20.12 -16.96
C GLY A 338 -12.54 -19.89 -17.58
N ASN A 339 -11.62 -19.17 -16.90
CA ASN A 339 -10.24 -19.00 -17.38
C ASN A 339 -9.37 -20.26 -17.14
N GLY A 340 -9.77 -21.13 -16.22
CA GLY A 340 -9.14 -22.44 -15.98
C GLY A 340 -7.88 -22.43 -15.13
N GLU A 341 -7.34 -21.25 -14.70
CA GLU A 341 -6.16 -21.23 -13.84
C GLU A 341 -6.42 -21.86 -12.46
N PRO A 342 -7.51 -21.51 -11.73
CA PRO A 342 -7.81 -22.16 -10.46
C PRO A 342 -7.98 -23.67 -10.58
N LEU A 343 -8.66 -24.12 -11.65
CA LEU A 343 -8.85 -25.55 -11.92
C LEU A 343 -7.51 -26.24 -12.23
N THR A 344 -6.61 -25.57 -12.96
CA THR A 344 -5.23 -26.05 -13.20
C THR A 344 -4.49 -26.29 -11.90
N ILE A 345 -4.60 -25.36 -10.96
CA ILE A 345 -3.99 -25.45 -9.63
C ILE A 345 -4.60 -26.61 -8.84
N ALA A 346 -5.92 -26.78 -8.91
CA ALA A 346 -6.62 -27.89 -8.27
C ALA A 346 -6.14 -29.25 -8.83
N PHE A 347 -6.06 -29.43 -10.14
CA PHE A 347 -5.54 -30.65 -10.76
C PHE A 347 -4.11 -30.95 -10.34
N LYS A 348 -3.27 -29.91 -10.23
CA LYS A 348 -1.90 -30.06 -9.70
C LYS A 348 -1.89 -30.52 -8.26
N ALA A 349 -2.75 -29.94 -7.43
CA ALA A 349 -2.83 -30.21 -6.00
C ALA A 349 -3.42 -31.58 -5.64
N ILE A 350 -4.23 -32.17 -6.53
CA ILE A 350 -4.74 -33.55 -6.36
C ILE A 350 -3.84 -34.61 -6.98
N GLY A 351 -2.70 -34.20 -7.58
CA GLY A 351 -1.68 -35.11 -8.05
C GLY A 351 -1.83 -35.60 -9.49
N THR A 352 -2.64 -34.91 -10.32
CA THR A 352 -2.75 -35.23 -11.75
C THR A 352 -1.39 -35.10 -12.44
N ASN A 353 -1.03 -36.02 -13.32
CA ASN A 353 0.19 -35.90 -14.09
C ASN A 353 0.02 -34.96 -15.30
N ARG A 354 1.13 -34.45 -15.82
CA ARG A 354 1.15 -33.43 -16.91
C ARG A 354 0.44 -33.89 -18.19
N VAL A 355 0.65 -35.13 -18.60
CA VAL A 355 0.10 -35.67 -19.86
C VAL A 355 -1.43 -35.75 -19.73
N ARG A 356 -1.90 -36.36 -18.65
CA ARG A 356 -3.34 -36.48 -18.39
C ARG A 356 -3.99 -35.11 -18.19
N PHE A 357 -3.32 -34.18 -17.55
CA PHE A 357 -3.81 -32.81 -17.42
C PHE A 357 -4.05 -32.15 -18.78
N GLY A 358 -3.12 -32.30 -19.74
CA GLY A 358 -3.30 -31.80 -21.11
C GLY A 358 -4.52 -32.39 -21.81
N GLU A 359 -4.74 -33.69 -21.70
CA GLU A 359 -5.92 -34.37 -22.23
C GLU A 359 -7.22 -33.85 -21.60
N ILE A 360 -7.23 -33.66 -20.26
CA ILE A 360 -8.38 -33.14 -19.53
C ILE A 360 -8.72 -31.73 -19.99
N VAL A 361 -7.72 -30.85 -20.16
CA VAL A 361 -7.96 -29.49 -20.66
C VAL A 361 -8.65 -29.50 -22.02
N GLU A 362 -8.22 -30.34 -22.95
CA GLU A 362 -8.87 -30.45 -24.27
C GLU A 362 -10.31 -30.97 -24.16
N ILE A 363 -10.57 -31.96 -23.29
CA ILE A 363 -11.92 -32.46 -23.02
C ILE A 363 -12.81 -31.32 -22.47
N LEU A 364 -12.34 -30.58 -21.47
CA LEU A 364 -13.14 -29.54 -20.83
C LEU A 364 -13.35 -28.31 -21.73
N LYS A 365 -12.43 -28.01 -22.63
CA LYS A 365 -12.60 -26.97 -23.66
C LYS A 365 -13.62 -27.35 -24.72
N ALA A 366 -13.69 -28.63 -25.04
CA ALA A 366 -14.67 -29.16 -26.00
C ALA A 366 -16.07 -29.35 -25.39
N SER A 367 -16.21 -29.21 -24.07
CA SER A 367 -17.47 -29.34 -23.36
C SER A 367 -18.42 -28.19 -23.70
N ASP A 368 -19.71 -28.53 -23.90
CA ASP A 368 -20.78 -27.55 -24.16
C ASP A 368 -21.08 -26.63 -22.94
N PHE A 369 -20.53 -26.96 -21.79
CA PHE A 369 -20.78 -26.25 -20.52
C PHE A 369 -19.78 -25.12 -20.21
N GLY A 370 -18.79 -24.91 -21.09
CA GLY A 370 -17.85 -23.76 -20.96
C GLY A 370 -16.99 -23.77 -19.69
N ILE A 371 -16.65 -24.98 -19.19
CA ILE A 371 -15.82 -25.14 -17.98
C ILE A 371 -14.46 -24.44 -18.14
N ILE A 372 -13.87 -24.54 -19.32
CA ILE A 372 -12.70 -23.76 -19.73
C ILE A 372 -13.06 -23.05 -21.03
N ALA A 373 -12.83 -21.75 -21.10
CA ALA A 373 -13.10 -20.97 -22.30
C ALA A 373 -12.35 -21.54 -23.53
N ALA A 374 -13.04 -21.70 -24.63
CA ALA A 374 -12.49 -22.35 -25.83
C ALA A 374 -11.27 -21.63 -26.41
N GLU A 375 -11.24 -20.29 -26.31
CA GLU A 375 -10.11 -19.44 -26.72
C GLU A 375 -8.89 -19.55 -25.81
N ARG A 376 -9.03 -20.17 -24.62
CA ARG A 376 -7.92 -20.32 -23.70
C ARG A 376 -6.87 -21.29 -24.24
N GLY A 377 -5.62 -20.84 -24.33
CA GLY A 377 -4.51 -21.66 -24.80
C GLY A 377 -4.20 -22.82 -23.85
N THR A 378 -4.25 -24.06 -24.34
CA THR A 378 -3.88 -25.25 -23.55
C THR A 378 -2.43 -25.17 -23.07
N ALA A 379 -1.52 -24.67 -23.94
CA ALA A 379 -0.13 -24.47 -23.59
C ALA A 379 0.05 -23.47 -22.42
N ASP A 380 -0.81 -22.45 -22.33
CA ASP A 380 -0.76 -21.49 -21.22
C ASP A 380 -1.11 -22.13 -19.88
N LEU A 381 -2.14 -22.98 -19.86
CA LEU A 381 -2.53 -23.73 -18.66
C LEU A 381 -1.48 -24.78 -18.28
N GLN A 382 -0.88 -25.46 -19.27
CA GLN A 382 0.23 -26.37 -19.05
C GLN A 382 1.47 -25.64 -18.48
N ASN A 383 1.78 -24.44 -18.96
CA ASN A 383 2.85 -23.62 -18.41
C ASN A 383 2.61 -23.25 -16.92
N ILE A 384 1.36 -22.95 -16.57
CA ILE A 384 0.99 -22.71 -15.17
C ILE A 384 1.14 -24.00 -14.36
N PHE A 385 0.66 -25.12 -14.87
CA PHE A 385 0.79 -26.44 -14.25
C PHE A 385 2.26 -26.81 -13.99
N ASP A 386 3.15 -26.54 -14.94
CA ASP A 386 4.59 -26.83 -14.85
C ASP A 386 5.34 -25.84 -13.94
N SER A 387 4.83 -24.60 -13.80
CA SER A 387 5.49 -23.55 -13.02
C SER A 387 5.46 -23.79 -11.51
N MET A 388 4.60 -24.68 -11.04
CA MET A 388 4.44 -24.95 -9.61
C MET A 388 4.62 -26.44 -9.26
N SER A 389 5.16 -26.68 -8.06
CA SER A 389 5.19 -28.01 -7.47
C SER A 389 3.85 -28.40 -6.88
N PHE A 390 3.64 -29.68 -6.64
CA PHE A 390 2.48 -30.22 -5.92
C PHE A 390 2.27 -29.47 -4.59
N ASN A 391 3.31 -29.33 -3.77
CA ASN A 391 3.21 -28.67 -2.47
C ASN A 391 2.77 -27.19 -2.58
N LYS A 392 3.29 -26.46 -3.59
CA LYS A 392 2.88 -25.08 -3.82
C LYS A 392 1.40 -24.98 -4.20
N ALA A 393 0.91 -25.88 -5.04
CA ALA A 393 -0.50 -25.94 -5.40
C ALA A 393 -1.39 -26.27 -4.19
N ARG A 394 -0.96 -27.20 -3.34
CA ARG A 394 -1.66 -27.53 -2.08
C ARG A 394 -1.74 -26.34 -1.14
N VAL A 395 -0.61 -25.64 -0.89
CA VAL A 395 -0.58 -24.44 -0.07
C VAL A 395 -1.56 -23.38 -0.58
N LEU A 396 -1.59 -23.16 -1.88
CA LEU A 396 -2.46 -22.16 -2.49
C LEU A 396 -3.94 -22.53 -2.32
N LEU A 397 -4.32 -23.80 -2.54
CA LEU A 397 -5.68 -24.27 -2.28
C LEU A 397 -6.09 -24.11 -0.82
N THR A 398 -5.21 -24.48 0.12
CA THR A 398 -5.45 -24.34 1.55
C THR A 398 -5.65 -22.86 1.91
N TYR A 399 -4.84 -21.98 1.33
CA TYR A 399 -4.98 -20.54 1.55
C TYR A 399 -6.32 -20.00 1.04
N TRP A 400 -6.73 -20.38 -0.15
CA TRP A 400 -8.03 -19.99 -0.70
C TRP A 400 -9.20 -20.50 0.13
N ASP A 401 -9.06 -21.70 0.71
CA ASP A 401 -10.07 -22.25 1.60
C ASP A 401 -10.25 -21.41 2.86
N TRP A 402 -9.14 -20.90 3.42
CA TRP A 402 -9.21 -19.98 4.57
C TRP A 402 -9.78 -18.61 4.22
N ALA A 403 -9.48 -18.08 3.04
CA ALA A 403 -10.04 -16.81 2.59
C ALA A 403 -11.57 -16.91 2.50
N VAL A 404 -12.10 -18.03 2.01
CA VAL A 404 -13.56 -18.30 1.98
C VAL A 404 -14.14 -18.35 3.40
N LEU A 405 -13.45 -18.98 4.37
CA LEU A 405 -13.89 -19.02 5.76
C LEU A 405 -13.93 -17.64 6.43
N LYS A 406 -13.03 -16.73 6.07
CA LYS A 406 -13.03 -15.35 6.57
C LYS A 406 -14.16 -14.48 6.00
N SER A 407 -14.57 -14.73 4.76
CA SER A 407 -15.58 -13.93 4.05
C SER A 407 -16.97 -14.59 3.99
N GLY A 408 -17.09 -15.86 4.38
CA GLY A 408 -18.32 -16.62 4.33
C GLY A 408 -19.24 -16.38 5.53
N PRO A 409 -20.45 -17.00 5.55
CA PRO A 409 -21.42 -16.88 6.64
C PRO A 409 -20.91 -17.39 7.99
N TYR A 410 -19.73 -18.02 8.02
CA TYR A 410 -19.04 -18.51 9.22
C TYR A 410 -17.86 -17.63 9.63
N ALA A 411 -17.69 -16.48 8.99
CA ALA A 411 -16.69 -15.51 9.43
C ALA A 411 -16.98 -15.13 10.89
N PRO A 412 -15.97 -15.11 11.79
CA PRO A 412 -16.20 -14.65 13.16
C PRO A 412 -16.73 -13.22 13.08
N ALA A 413 -17.84 -12.96 13.77
CA ALA A 413 -18.37 -11.62 13.92
C ALA A 413 -17.29 -10.75 14.59
N ASN A 414 -16.83 -9.69 13.90
CA ASN A 414 -15.92 -8.70 14.46
C ASN A 414 -16.57 -7.93 15.59
#